data_dc3255c25284367e3c2c40991d993609
#
_entry.id   dc3255c25284367e3c2c40991d993609
#
_cell.length_a   1.000
_cell.length_b   1.000
_cell.length_c   1.000
_cell.angle_alpha   90.00
_cell.angle_beta   90.00
_cell.angle_gamma   90.00
#
_symmetry.space_group_name_H-M   'P 1'
#
loop_
_entity.id
_entity.type
_entity.pdbx_description
1 polymer ?
#
loop_
_entity_poly.entity_id
_entity_poly.type
_entity_poly.pdbx_seq_one_letter_code
_entity_poly.pdbx_strand_id
1 'polypeptide(L)'
;KVQLSKPTAPAPSVRDDNSNAVGDGAKIGAGDGEKNGGQGGEQAGQPFRIPEPGIYYYDAYLDGQYLQSASIEWQVDAKNGYRLYINIPYAFFGPFIFESRGKIDAYGLAPDFYVEHLGSRPVRFNRFDRDGTGGGKLFFSQKPEELKDIPPGTQDRLSLMMQLASLLGGNDQIDEKGTVREIPIANLDKLEIWRFQSQGEELSDAIFTMGPTVLRHYKRLPMKEQDLKRRNDIWLIKDFGWIPGRVRLENEKGRTIELFFKQLDPIADLPK
;
A
#
# COMPACT_ATOMS: atom_id res chain seq x y z
N LYS A 1 -16.73 -25.76 30.51
CA LYS A 1 -17.18 -25.27 29.16
C LYS A 1 -17.47 -23.79 29.34
N VAL A 2 -16.52 -22.94 28.92
CA VAL A 2 -16.70 -21.50 28.88
C VAL A 2 -17.00 -21.16 27.42
N GLN A 3 -18.17 -20.61 27.20
CA GLN A 3 -18.66 -20.19 25.90
C GLN A 3 -18.16 -18.77 25.67
N LEU A 4 -17.18 -18.60 24.79
CA LEU A 4 -16.71 -17.29 24.33
C LEU A 4 -17.69 -16.73 23.30
N SER A 5 -18.37 -15.65 23.67
CA SER A 5 -19.24 -14.87 22.79
C SER A 5 -18.41 -14.15 21.72
N LYS A 6 -18.87 -14.20 20.46
CA LYS A 6 -18.31 -13.48 19.30
C LYS A 6 -18.37 -11.96 19.54
N PRO A 7 -17.30 -11.22 19.24
CA PRO A 7 -17.39 -9.77 19.19
C PRO A 7 -18.17 -9.32 17.94
N THR A 8 -19.17 -8.51 18.14
CA THR A 8 -19.93 -7.81 17.09
C THR A 8 -19.18 -6.52 16.76
N ALA A 9 -18.89 -6.30 15.51
CA ALA A 9 -18.26 -5.06 15.04
C ALA A 9 -19.21 -3.87 15.30
N PRO A 10 -18.71 -2.73 15.82
CA PRO A 10 -19.53 -1.54 15.97
C PRO A 10 -19.82 -0.90 14.61
N ALA A 11 -21.08 -0.54 14.38
CA ALA A 11 -21.51 0.23 13.23
C ALA A 11 -21.01 1.68 13.33
N PRO A 12 -20.64 2.32 12.21
CA PRO A 12 -20.24 3.71 12.22
C PRO A 12 -21.44 4.62 12.48
N SER A 13 -21.35 5.46 13.50
CA SER A 13 -22.32 6.52 13.75
C SER A 13 -22.07 7.69 12.79
N VAL A 14 -23.05 7.96 11.96
CA VAL A 14 -23.15 9.19 11.15
C VAL A 14 -23.57 10.33 12.09
N ARG A 15 -22.82 11.41 12.14
CA ARG A 15 -23.29 12.71 12.61
C ARG A 15 -23.23 13.69 11.45
N ASP A 16 -24.39 14.08 11.00
CA ASP A 16 -24.60 15.24 10.15
C ASP A 16 -24.49 16.50 11.02
N ASP A 17 -23.63 17.42 10.63
CA ASP A 17 -23.77 18.81 11.01
C ASP A 17 -23.61 19.69 9.77
N ASN A 18 -24.75 20.23 9.39
CA ASN A 18 -24.93 21.19 8.33
C ASN A 18 -24.99 22.58 8.99
N SER A 19 -24.09 23.49 8.64
CA SER A 19 -24.34 24.93 8.84
C SER A 19 -23.70 25.77 7.74
N ASN A 20 -24.60 26.32 6.93
CA ASN A 20 -24.38 27.40 5.98
C ASN A 20 -23.81 28.66 6.62
N ALA A 21 -22.85 29.31 5.96
CA ALA A 21 -22.75 30.76 5.99
C ALA A 21 -22.23 31.27 4.64
N VAL A 22 -23.06 32.09 4.04
CA VAL A 22 -22.88 32.88 2.82
C VAL A 22 -22.04 34.12 3.18
N GLY A 23 -21.10 34.51 2.32
CA GLY A 23 -20.37 35.76 2.41
C GLY A 23 -19.68 36.11 1.11
N ASP A 24 -20.25 37.10 0.48
CA ASP A 24 -20.05 37.73 -0.83
C ASP A 24 -18.71 38.51 -0.94
N GLY A 25 -18.18 38.66 -2.17
CA GLY A 25 -17.44 39.86 -2.48
C GLY A 25 -16.11 39.81 -3.25
N ALA A 26 -16.20 39.99 -4.57
CA ALA A 26 -15.37 40.88 -5.41
C ALA A 26 -13.92 40.49 -5.86
N LYS A 27 -13.84 40.13 -7.11
CA LYS A 27 -13.13 40.74 -8.30
C LYS A 27 -11.62 40.98 -8.35
N ILE A 28 -11.05 40.41 -9.41
CA ILE A 28 -10.09 40.90 -10.43
C ILE A 28 -8.58 40.87 -10.07
N GLY A 29 -7.83 40.14 -10.89
CA GLY A 29 -6.39 40.29 -11.10
C GLY A 29 -5.91 39.22 -12.09
N ALA A 30 -5.70 39.62 -13.35
CA ALA A 30 -5.04 38.81 -14.36
C ALA A 30 -3.55 38.69 -14.08
N GLY A 31 -2.92 37.55 -14.40
CA GLY A 31 -1.48 37.49 -14.48
C GLY A 31 -0.93 36.09 -14.38
N ASP A 32 -0.47 35.63 -15.53
CA ASP A 32 0.65 34.74 -15.78
C ASP A 32 0.55 33.25 -15.52
N GLY A 33 0.74 32.57 -16.65
CA GLY A 33 0.79 31.14 -16.80
C GLY A 33 1.89 30.47 -15.98
N GLU A 34 1.51 29.71 -15.01
CA GLU A 34 2.39 28.73 -14.41
C GLU A 34 2.27 27.42 -15.17
N LYS A 35 3.37 27.09 -15.82
CA LYS A 35 3.60 25.79 -16.43
C LYS A 35 3.54 24.75 -15.31
N ASN A 36 2.46 24.02 -15.26
CA ASN A 36 2.30 22.85 -14.40
C ASN A 36 3.17 21.72 -14.98
N GLY A 37 4.47 21.78 -14.67
CA GLY A 37 5.40 20.68 -14.90
C GLY A 37 5.06 19.56 -13.93
N GLY A 38 4.48 18.49 -14.43
CA GLY A 38 4.25 17.29 -13.65
C GLY A 38 5.58 16.77 -13.06
N GLN A 39 5.78 16.94 -11.77
CA GLN A 39 6.91 16.37 -11.04
C GLN A 39 6.67 14.88 -10.80
N GLY A 40 6.87 14.07 -11.82
CA GLY A 40 7.08 12.64 -11.69
C GLY A 40 8.53 12.37 -11.33
N GLY A 41 8.95 12.64 -10.10
CA GLY A 41 10.35 12.46 -9.72
C GLY A 41 10.68 12.70 -8.24
N GLU A 42 9.70 12.92 -7.39
CA GLU A 42 9.94 13.37 -6.01
C GLU A 42 10.49 12.32 -5.03
N GLN A 43 10.69 11.07 -5.44
CA GLN A 43 11.24 10.05 -4.53
C GLN A 43 12.76 9.94 -4.55
N ALA A 44 13.42 10.48 -5.56
CA ALA A 44 14.87 10.42 -5.68
C ALA A 44 15.58 11.18 -4.56
N GLY A 45 16.40 10.46 -3.80
CA GLY A 45 17.20 11.06 -2.73
C GLY A 45 16.43 11.40 -1.45
N GLN A 46 15.18 11.00 -1.30
CA GLN A 46 14.48 11.12 -0.02
C GLN A 46 15.04 10.11 0.98
N PRO A 47 15.24 10.51 2.25
CA PRO A 47 15.63 9.56 3.30
C PRO A 47 14.59 8.44 3.42
N PHE A 48 15.06 7.21 3.56
CA PHE A 48 14.19 6.07 3.87
C PHE A 48 14.87 5.15 4.89
N ARG A 49 14.06 4.40 5.62
CA ARG A 49 14.50 3.34 6.51
C ARG A 49 13.59 2.14 6.34
N ILE A 50 14.17 1.04 5.95
CA ILE A 50 13.46 -0.23 5.72
C ILE A 50 12.87 -0.72 7.04
N PRO A 51 11.58 -1.10 7.08
CA PRO A 51 10.98 -1.76 8.24
C PRO A 51 11.69 -3.05 8.61
N GLU A 52 11.60 -3.41 9.90
CA GLU A 52 12.25 -4.61 10.43
C GLU A 52 11.76 -5.87 9.70
N PRO A 53 12.66 -6.73 9.20
CA PRO A 53 12.27 -8.00 8.59
C PRO A 53 11.57 -8.92 9.60
N GLY A 54 10.53 -9.63 9.14
CA GLY A 54 9.74 -10.46 10.02
C GLY A 54 8.55 -11.12 9.33
N ILE A 55 7.83 -11.93 10.08
CA ILE A 55 6.53 -12.47 9.70
C ILE A 55 5.47 -11.65 10.43
N TYR A 56 4.70 -10.90 9.69
CA TYR A 56 3.62 -10.08 10.20
C TYR A 56 2.31 -10.85 10.05
N TYR A 57 1.63 -11.12 11.14
CA TYR A 57 0.36 -11.84 11.16
C TYR A 57 -0.81 -10.87 11.16
N TYR A 58 -1.83 -11.22 10.41
CA TYR A 58 -3.04 -10.41 10.23
C TYR A 58 -4.30 -11.26 10.41
N ASP A 59 -5.37 -10.62 10.85
CA ASP A 59 -6.70 -11.13 10.66
C ASP A 59 -7.26 -10.57 9.34
N ALA A 60 -7.67 -11.47 8.44
CA ALA A 60 -8.22 -11.13 7.14
C ALA A 60 -9.75 -11.16 7.16
N TYR A 61 -10.36 -10.14 6.58
CA TYR A 61 -11.81 -10.00 6.46
C TYR A 61 -12.21 -9.86 4.99
N LEU A 62 -13.31 -10.48 4.61
CA LEU A 62 -13.94 -10.33 3.31
C LEU A 62 -15.35 -9.74 3.52
N ASP A 63 -15.61 -8.55 2.95
CA ASP A 63 -16.88 -7.83 3.12
C ASP A 63 -17.29 -7.68 4.60
N GLY A 64 -16.32 -7.39 5.46
CA GLY A 64 -16.52 -7.21 6.90
C GLY A 64 -16.70 -8.51 7.70
N GLN A 65 -16.67 -9.66 7.05
CA GLN A 65 -16.72 -10.96 7.73
C GLN A 65 -15.31 -11.53 7.88
N TYR A 66 -14.98 -11.98 9.10
CA TYR A 66 -13.72 -12.67 9.35
C TYR A 66 -13.58 -13.89 8.43
N LEU A 67 -12.51 -13.91 7.68
CA LEU A 67 -12.19 -15.00 6.78
C LEU A 67 -11.27 -15.99 7.47
N GLN A 68 -10.08 -15.52 7.87
CA GLN A 68 -9.05 -16.31 8.56
C GLN A 68 -7.84 -15.46 8.91
N SER A 69 -6.81 -16.08 9.51
CA SER A 69 -5.49 -15.45 9.65
C SER A 69 -4.72 -15.48 8.33
N ALA A 70 -3.96 -14.43 8.10
CA ALA A 70 -3.05 -14.26 6.96
C ALA A 70 -1.67 -13.88 7.49
N SER A 71 -0.63 -14.06 6.67
CA SER A 71 0.72 -13.61 6.99
C SER A 71 1.33 -12.81 5.85
N ILE A 72 2.15 -11.84 6.21
CA ILE A 72 3.05 -11.12 5.32
C ILE A 72 4.47 -11.46 5.77
N GLU A 73 5.22 -12.15 4.91
CA GLU A 73 6.64 -12.40 5.12
C GLU A 73 7.44 -11.29 4.48
N TRP A 74 8.15 -10.51 5.28
CA TRP A 74 9.04 -9.45 4.84
C TRP A 74 10.48 -9.84 5.14
N GLN A 75 11.29 -10.00 4.09
CA GLN A 75 12.67 -10.44 4.16
C GLN A 75 13.58 -9.45 3.45
N VAL A 76 14.74 -9.17 4.03
CA VAL A 76 15.82 -8.38 3.44
C VAL A 76 17.12 -9.13 3.63
N ASP A 77 17.88 -9.32 2.57
CA ASP A 77 19.16 -10.01 2.63
C ASP A 77 20.36 -9.05 2.75
N ALA A 78 21.55 -9.60 3.04
CA ALA A 78 22.77 -8.82 3.21
C ALA A 78 23.27 -8.12 1.92
N LYS A 79 22.67 -8.41 0.75
CA LYS A 79 22.99 -7.81 -0.55
C LYS A 79 21.94 -6.79 -0.99
N ASN A 80 21.11 -6.32 -0.05
CA ASN A 80 19.96 -5.44 -0.30
C ASN A 80 18.91 -6.05 -1.23
N GLY A 81 18.83 -7.36 -1.33
CA GLY A 81 17.71 -8.05 -1.93
C GLY A 81 16.52 -8.05 -0.97
N TYR A 82 15.30 -7.96 -1.47
CA TYR A 82 14.11 -8.11 -0.65
C TYR A 82 13.14 -9.15 -1.24
N ARG A 83 12.35 -9.74 -0.36
CA ARG A 83 11.19 -10.55 -0.69
C ARG A 83 10.02 -10.17 0.22
N LEU A 84 8.90 -9.86 -0.40
CA LEU A 84 7.63 -9.59 0.27
C LEU A 84 6.62 -10.62 -0.23
N TYR A 85 6.13 -11.46 0.66
CA TYR A 85 5.26 -12.57 0.32
C TYR A 85 4.01 -12.57 1.19
N ILE A 86 2.85 -12.64 0.55
CA ILE A 86 1.55 -12.72 1.23
C ILE A 86 0.87 -14.02 0.82
N ASN A 87 0.43 -14.78 1.81
CA ASN A 87 -0.41 -15.94 1.62
C ASN A 87 -1.70 -15.78 2.44
N ILE A 88 -2.82 -15.72 1.73
CA ILE A 88 -4.14 -15.75 2.34
C ILE A 88 -4.77 -17.09 1.92
N PRO A 89 -4.71 -18.12 2.79
CA PRO A 89 -5.35 -19.39 2.50
C PRO A 89 -6.85 -19.14 2.33
N TYR A 90 -7.47 -19.67 1.27
CA TYR A 90 -8.92 -19.51 1.05
C TYR A 90 -9.53 -20.88 0.81
N ALA A 91 -10.26 -21.36 1.80
CA ALA A 91 -10.91 -22.67 1.73
C ALA A 91 -11.80 -22.75 0.49
N PHE A 92 -11.75 -23.90 -0.22
CA PHE A 92 -12.52 -24.22 -1.44
C PHE A 92 -12.08 -23.57 -2.75
N PHE A 93 -11.34 -22.44 -2.72
CA PHE A 93 -10.91 -21.72 -3.94
C PHE A 93 -9.40 -21.71 -4.16
N GLY A 94 -8.64 -22.29 -3.24
CA GLY A 94 -7.19 -22.25 -3.22
C GLY A 94 -6.64 -20.95 -2.61
N PRO A 95 -5.34 -20.90 -2.31
CA PRO A 95 -4.73 -19.74 -1.66
C PRO A 95 -4.68 -18.53 -2.60
N PHE A 96 -4.75 -17.34 -2.00
CA PHE A 96 -4.39 -16.09 -2.66
C PHE A 96 -2.94 -15.76 -2.30
N ILE A 97 -2.06 -15.86 -3.28
CA ILE A 97 -0.63 -15.64 -3.12
C ILE A 97 -0.24 -14.39 -3.88
N PHE A 98 0.53 -13.53 -3.21
CA PHE A 98 1.15 -12.35 -3.79
C PHE A 98 2.61 -12.35 -3.40
N GLU A 99 3.48 -12.10 -4.36
CA GLU A 99 4.92 -11.95 -4.08
C GLU A 99 5.48 -10.80 -4.87
N SER A 100 6.27 -9.96 -4.18
CA SER A 100 7.15 -8.95 -4.76
C SER A 100 8.57 -9.24 -4.31
N ARG A 101 9.50 -9.23 -5.24
CA ARG A 101 10.93 -9.36 -4.94
C ARG A 101 11.74 -8.42 -5.82
N GLY A 102 12.87 -7.99 -5.29
CA GLY A 102 13.73 -7.04 -5.96
C GLY A 102 14.90 -6.63 -5.10
N LYS A 103 15.35 -5.40 -5.30
CA LYS A 103 16.47 -4.80 -4.57
C LYS A 103 16.03 -3.54 -3.84
N ILE A 104 16.87 -3.09 -2.95
CA ILE A 104 16.78 -1.77 -2.32
C ILE A 104 17.85 -0.92 -2.98
N ASP A 105 17.42 0.16 -3.66
CA ASP A 105 18.30 1.10 -4.35
C ASP A 105 18.22 2.52 -3.74
N ALA A 106 18.72 3.53 -4.45
CA ALA A 106 18.69 4.91 -3.98
C ALA A 106 17.28 5.52 -3.85
N TYR A 107 16.26 4.88 -4.40
CA TYR A 107 14.86 5.32 -4.37
C TYR A 107 14.02 4.53 -3.35
N GLY A 108 14.60 3.55 -2.66
CA GLY A 108 13.95 2.62 -1.77
C GLY A 108 13.75 1.25 -2.41
N LEU A 109 12.54 0.69 -2.35
CA LEU A 109 12.26 -0.61 -2.95
C LEU A 109 12.22 -0.52 -4.48
N ALA A 110 12.98 -1.38 -5.14
CA ALA A 110 13.06 -1.51 -6.59
C ALA A 110 12.68 -2.94 -6.98
N PRO A 111 11.38 -3.22 -7.24
CA PRO A 111 10.95 -4.55 -7.64
C PRO A 111 11.57 -4.99 -8.96
N ASP A 112 11.99 -6.25 -9.01
CA ASP A 112 12.42 -6.97 -10.22
C ASP A 112 11.31 -7.89 -10.73
N PHE A 113 10.45 -8.36 -9.82
CA PHE A 113 9.39 -9.30 -10.14
C PHE A 113 8.21 -9.19 -9.17
N TYR A 114 7.01 -9.15 -9.74
CA TYR A 114 5.75 -9.24 -9.00
C TYR A 114 4.87 -10.34 -9.58
N VAL A 115 4.27 -11.14 -8.73
CA VAL A 115 3.34 -12.20 -9.14
C VAL A 115 2.12 -12.24 -8.23
N GLU A 116 0.97 -12.56 -8.82
CA GLU A 116 -0.23 -12.93 -8.09
C GLU A 116 -0.82 -14.25 -8.61
N HIS A 117 -1.22 -15.08 -7.68
CA HIS A 117 -1.92 -16.33 -7.93
C HIS A 117 -3.19 -16.36 -7.07
N LEU A 118 -4.35 -16.31 -7.70
CA LEU A 118 -5.65 -16.21 -7.02
C LEU A 118 -6.44 -17.51 -7.24
N GLY A 119 -6.23 -18.47 -6.36
CA GLY A 119 -6.89 -19.77 -6.41
C GLY A 119 -6.58 -20.51 -7.72
N SER A 120 -7.61 -20.93 -8.44
CA SER A 120 -7.47 -21.66 -9.72
C SER A 120 -7.27 -20.76 -10.95
N ARG A 121 -7.18 -19.43 -10.77
CA ARG A 121 -6.99 -18.49 -11.89
C ARG A 121 -5.58 -18.59 -12.46
N PRO A 122 -5.37 -18.28 -13.75
CA PRO A 122 -4.03 -18.18 -14.32
C PRO A 122 -3.15 -17.22 -13.51
N VAL A 123 -1.90 -17.62 -13.32
CA VAL A 123 -0.89 -16.77 -12.67
C VAL A 123 -0.65 -15.53 -13.52
N ARG A 124 -0.59 -14.38 -12.88
CA ARG A 124 -0.29 -13.10 -13.51
C ARG A 124 0.94 -12.51 -12.88
N PHE A 125 1.82 -11.93 -13.69
CA PHE A 125 3.06 -11.36 -13.18
C PHE A 125 3.53 -10.18 -14.02
N ASN A 126 4.41 -9.38 -13.40
CA ASN A 126 5.19 -8.33 -14.03
C ASN A 126 6.68 -8.60 -13.80
N ARG A 127 7.49 -8.37 -14.81
CA ARG A 127 8.95 -8.41 -14.71
C ARG A 127 9.50 -7.02 -15.04
N PHE A 128 10.45 -6.59 -14.23
CA PHE A 128 11.11 -5.29 -14.35
C PHE A 128 12.58 -5.53 -14.72
N ASP A 129 12.95 -5.18 -15.93
CA ASP A 129 14.33 -5.23 -16.40
C ASP A 129 14.98 -3.87 -16.12
N ARG A 130 15.56 -3.71 -14.92
CA ARG A 130 16.16 -2.48 -14.42
C ARG A 130 17.48 -2.16 -15.13
N ASP A 131 17.71 -0.88 -15.46
CA ASP A 131 18.89 -0.41 -16.22
C ASP A 131 20.04 0.09 -15.32
N GLY A 132 19.89 0.01 -14.00
CA GLY A 132 20.86 0.48 -13.01
C GLY A 132 20.74 1.98 -12.69
N THR A 133 19.91 2.74 -13.36
CA THR A 133 19.63 4.15 -13.07
C THR A 133 18.37 4.34 -12.20
N GLY A 134 17.77 3.23 -11.78
CA GLY A 134 16.47 3.17 -11.09
C GLY A 134 15.28 3.01 -12.04
N GLY A 135 15.44 3.31 -13.35
CA GLY A 135 14.48 3.08 -14.41
C GLY A 135 14.59 1.69 -15.05
N GLY A 136 14.11 1.57 -16.30
CA GLY A 136 14.21 0.33 -17.07
C GLY A 136 12.99 0.03 -17.92
N LYS A 137 12.76 -1.28 -18.16
CA LYS A 137 11.63 -1.80 -18.96
C LYS A 137 10.73 -2.69 -18.10
N LEU A 138 9.42 -2.60 -18.35
CA LEU A 138 8.38 -3.38 -17.70
C LEU A 138 7.72 -4.32 -18.71
N PHE A 139 7.67 -5.58 -18.34
CA PHE A 139 6.98 -6.63 -19.06
C PHE A 139 5.73 -7.09 -18.30
N PHE A 140 4.63 -7.29 -19.03
CA PHE A 140 3.34 -7.74 -18.48
C PHE A 140 3.01 -9.15 -18.98
N SER A 141 2.73 -10.09 -18.08
CA SER A 141 2.28 -11.43 -18.47
C SER A 141 0.94 -11.43 -19.21
N GLN A 142 0.12 -10.40 -18.98
CA GLN A 142 -1.20 -10.25 -19.60
C GLN A 142 -1.14 -9.59 -21.00
N LYS A 143 0.00 -8.97 -21.32
CA LYS A 143 0.25 -8.27 -22.60
C LYS A 143 1.72 -8.44 -23.00
N PRO A 144 2.12 -9.65 -23.37
CA PRO A 144 3.53 -9.98 -23.59
C PRO A 144 4.18 -9.22 -24.76
N GLU A 145 3.39 -8.64 -25.64
CA GLU A 145 3.83 -7.80 -26.77
C GLU A 145 4.10 -6.35 -26.35
N GLU A 146 3.63 -5.92 -25.17
CA GLU A 146 3.84 -4.55 -24.68
C GLU A 146 5.05 -4.49 -23.77
N LEU A 147 6.03 -3.65 -24.12
CA LEU A 147 7.11 -3.21 -23.25
C LEU A 147 6.89 -1.73 -22.90
N LYS A 148 7.00 -1.38 -21.62
CA LYS A 148 6.88 0.02 -21.18
C LYS A 148 8.16 0.47 -20.51
N ASP A 149 8.59 1.70 -20.82
CA ASP A 149 9.60 2.37 -20.03
C ASP A 149 9.06 2.68 -18.64
N ILE A 150 9.86 2.43 -17.62
CA ILE A 150 9.52 2.74 -16.24
C ILE A 150 10.47 3.81 -15.69
N PRO A 151 9.91 4.84 -15.01
CA PRO A 151 10.73 5.81 -14.30
C PRO A 151 11.33 5.21 -13.03
N PRO A 152 12.38 5.84 -12.46
CA PRO A 152 12.87 5.52 -11.13
C PRO A 152 11.75 5.52 -10.09
N GLY A 153 11.90 4.69 -9.05
CA GLY A 153 10.92 4.58 -7.97
C GLY A 153 9.63 3.83 -8.33
N THR A 154 9.53 3.26 -9.55
CA THR A 154 8.37 2.44 -9.94
C THR A 154 8.21 1.24 -9.01
N GLN A 155 7.01 1.12 -8.44
CA GLN A 155 6.60 0.06 -7.55
C GLN A 155 5.66 -0.94 -8.24
N ASP A 156 5.50 -2.12 -7.68
CA ASP A 156 4.35 -2.97 -7.93
C ASP A 156 3.24 -2.75 -6.89
N ARG A 157 2.12 -3.44 -7.05
CA ARG A 157 0.95 -3.30 -6.17
C ARG A 157 1.21 -3.70 -4.72
N LEU A 158 2.21 -4.54 -4.47
CA LEU A 158 2.53 -5.06 -3.15
C LEU A 158 3.68 -4.28 -2.50
N SER A 159 4.77 -4.03 -3.24
CA SER A 159 5.94 -3.29 -2.74
C SER A 159 5.59 -1.86 -2.28
N LEU A 160 4.56 -1.27 -2.87
CA LEU A 160 4.05 0.06 -2.51
C LEU A 160 3.84 0.24 -0.99
N MET A 161 3.28 -0.76 -0.30
CA MET A 161 3.02 -0.66 1.16
C MET A 161 4.32 -0.48 1.95
N MET A 162 5.32 -1.29 1.62
CA MET A 162 6.62 -1.25 2.29
C MET A 162 7.44 -0.03 1.84
N GLN A 163 7.24 0.47 0.62
CA GLN A 163 7.84 1.72 0.15
C GLN A 163 7.33 2.91 0.97
N LEU A 164 6.01 3.04 1.17
CA LEU A 164 5.43 4.09 2.01
C LEU A 164 5.93 3.98 3.46
N ALA A 165 5.98 2.77 4.00
CA ALA A 165 6.53 2.49 5.32
C ALA A 165 8.00 2.93 5.43
N SER A 166 8.81 2.60 4.42
CA SER A 166 10.23 2.95 4.38
C SER A 166 10.46 4.46 4.35
N LEU A 167 9.69 5.19 3.54
CA LEU A 167 9.78 6.65 3.45
C LEU A 167 9.45 7.31 4.78
N LEU A 168 8.37 6.91 5.44
CA LEU A 168 8.03 7.41 6.78
C LEU A 168 9.09 7.03 7.82
N GLY A 169 9.66 5.82 7.72
CA GLY A 169 10.75 5.39 8.57
C GLY A 169 12.02 6.24 8.45
N GLY A 170 12.25 6.84 7.29
CA GLY A 170 13.34 7.76 7.03
C GLY A 170 13.06 9.18 7.55
N ASN A 171 11.84 9.66 7.37
CA ASN A 171 11.39 10.97 7.86
C ASN A 171 9.86 11.00 7.99
N ASP A 172 9.35 10.96 9.19
CA ASP A 172 7.91 10.91 9.48
C ASP A 172 7.20 12.27 9.33
N GLN A 173 7.95 13.35 9.16
CA GLN A 173 7.41 14.70 8.96
C GLN A 173 7.06 15.01 7.50
N ILE A 174 7.52 14.19 6.54
CA ILE A 174 7.37 14.52 5.12
C ILE A 174 5.95 14.35 4.58
N ASP A 175 5.10 13.60 5.27
CA ASP A 175 3.73 13.32 4.84
C ASP A 175 2.71 13.83 5.85
N GLU A 176 2.67 15.15 6.03
CA GLU A 176 1.62 15.79 6.78
C GLU A 176 0.24 15.57 6.14
N LYS A 177 -0.82 15.78 6.91
CA LYS A 177 -2.19 15.66 6.42
C LYS A 177 -2.42 16.53 5.18
N GLY A 178 -2.92 15.91 4.13
CA GLY A 178 -3.19 16.55 2.84
C GLY A 178 -2.10 16.36 1.79
N THR A 179 -0.87 15.99 2.20
CA THR A 179 0.22 15.69 1.24
C THR A 179 -0.19 14.57 0.30
N VAL A 180 0.05 14.77 -1.00
CA VAL A 180 -0.22 13.78 -2.05
C VAL A 180 1.08 13.26 -2.63
N ARG A 181 1.26 11.94 -2.61
CA ARG A 181 2.35 11.24 -3.29
C ARG A 181 1.86 10.64 -4.60
N GLU A 182 2.58 10.93 -5.66
CA GLU A 182 2.40 10.30 -6.98
C GLU A 182 3.43 9.19 -7.15
N ILE A 183 2.97 7.96 -7.29
CA ILE A 183 3.83 6.77 -7.35
C ILE A 183 3.54 6.03 -8.64
N PRO A 184 4.55 5.82 -9.51
CA PRO A 184 4.38 4.97 -10.69
C PRO A 184 4.23 3.51 -10.24
N ILE A 185 3.11 2.89 -10.65
CA ILE A 185 2.75 1.52 -10.26
C ILE A 185 2.62 0.64 -11.49
N ALA A 186 3.39 -0.43 -11.50
CA ALA A 186 3.16 -1.54 -12.42
C ALA A 186 1.93 -2.32 -11.95
N ASN A 187 0.78 -1.98 -12.51
CA ASN A 187 -0.41 -2.81 -12.41
C ASN A 187 -0.28 -3.97 -13.40
N LEU A 188 -1.06 -5.04 -13.24
CA LEU A 188 -0.88 -6.30 -13.97
C LEU A 188 -0.84 -6.20 -15.50
N ASP A 189 -1.48 -5.20 -16.07
CA ASP A 189 -1.65 -5.00 -17.51
C ASP A 189 -1.28 -3.59 -18.01
N LYS A 190 -0.81 -2.71 -17.10
CA LYS A 190 -0.48 -1.32 -17.42
C LYS A 190 0.40 -0.66 -16.36
N LEU A 191 1.13 0.35 -16.77
CA LEU A 191 1.80 1.29 -15.89
C LEU A 191 0.85 2.46 -15.60
N GLU A 192 0.65 2.80 -14.34
CA GLU A 192 -0.23 3.88 -13.89
C GLU A 192 0.48 4.74 -12.86
N ILE A 193 0.11 6.01 -12.78
CA ILE A 193 0.46 6.84 -11.62
C ILE A 193 -0.65 6.70 -10.60
N TRP A 194 -0.33 6.18 -9.40
CA TRP A 194 -1.28 6.19 -8.30
C TRP A 194 -0.98 7.34 -7.37
N ARG A 195 -2.04 8.00 -6.91
CA ARG A 195 -1.97 9.14 -6.00
C ARG A 195 -2.46 8.72 -4.63
N PHE A 196 -1.60 8.84 -3.62
CA PHE A 196 -1.94 8.57 -2.23
C PHE A 196 -1.90 9.86 -1.43
N GLN A 197 -3.02 10.20 -0.80
CA GLN A 197 -3.10 11.35 0.07
C GLN A 197 -2.96 10.91 1.53
N SER A 198 -2.04 11.53 2.25
CA SER A 198 -1.95 11.40 3.69
C SER A 198 -3.17 12.03 4.35
N GLN A 199 -3.86 11.26 5.18
CA GLN A 199 -4.95 11.73 6.04
C GLN A 199 -4.43 12.21 7.39
N GLY A 200 -3.11 12.14 7.60
CA GLY A 200 -2.46 12.44 8.87
C GLY A 200 -2.39 11.24 9.80
N GLU A 201 -2.07 11.51 11.06
CA GLU A 201 -2.07 10.51 12.13
C GLU A 201 -3.47 10.43 12.76
N GLU A 202 -3.89 9.20 13.07
CA GLU A 202 -5.12 8.92 13.80
C GLU A 202 -4.86 7.90 14.89
N LEU A 203 -5.55 8.04 16.01
CA LEU A 203 -5.56 7.03 17.07
C LEU A 203 -6.64 5.99 16.73
N SER A 204 -6.27 4.73 16.68
CA SER A 204 -7.18 3.66 16.30
C SER A 204 -7.15 2.53 17.32
N ASP A 205 -8.33 2.06 17.72
CA ASP A 205 -8.54 0.85 18.51
C ASP A 205 -8.71 -0.40 17.63
N ALA A 206 -8.64 -0.25 16.31
CA ALA A 206 -8.91 -1.33 15.36
C ALA A 206 -7.82 -2.42 15.34
N ILE A 207 -6.66 -2.17 15.95
CA ILE A 207 -5.56 -3.14 16.09
C ILE A 207 -5.61 -3.68 17.53
N PHE A 208 -6.52 -4.58 17.76
CA PHE A 208 -7.08 -4.98 19.05
C PHE A 208 -6.13 -5.60 20.07
N THR A 209 -4.98 -6.12 19.65
CA THR A 209 -4.07 -6.80 20.59
C THR A 209 -3.14 -5.84 21.33
N MET A 210 -3.06 -4.57 20.89
CA MET A 210 -2.07 -3.61 21.38
C MET A 210 -2.68 -2.39 22.07
N GLY A 211 -4.01 -2.29 22.11
CA GLY A 211 -4.71 -1.09 22.58
C GLY A 211 -4.66 0.07 21.57
N PRO A 212 -5.02 1.28 22.00
CA PRO A 212 -5.02 2.46 21.12
C PRO A 212 -3.64 2.72 20.53
N THR A 213 -3.55 2.75 19.20
CA THR A 213 -2.29 2.83 18.47
C THR A 213 -2.34 3.98 17.46
N VAL A 214 -1.24 4.74 17.33
CA VAL A 214 -1.15 5.82 16.35
C VAL A 214 -0.83 5.24 14.98
N LEU A 215 -1.69 5.55 14.00
CA LEU A 215 -1.58 5.12 12.62
C LEU A 215 -1.44 6.33 11.69
N ARG A 216 -0.58 6.24 10.68
CA ARG A 216 -0.59 7.14 9.52
C ARG A 216 -1.46 6.53 8.42
N HIS A 217 -2.51 7.25 8.05
CA HIS A 217 -3.46 6.79 7.03
C HIS A 217 -3.13 7.39 5.66
N TYR A 218 -2.99 6.54 4.66
CA TYR A 218 -2.90 6.90 3.26
C TYR A 218 -4.12 6.41 2.50
N LYS A 219 -4.75 7.32 1.79
CA LYS A 219 -5.91 7.04 0.95
C LYS A 219 -5.56 7.22 -0.51
N ARG A 220 -5.80 6.20 -1.34
CA ARG A 220 -5.67 6.35 -2.79
C ARG A 220 -6.73 7.28 -3.33
N LEU A 221 -6.29 8.30 -4.07
CA LEU A 221 -7.19 9.21 -4.78
C LEU A 221 -7.61 8.60 -6.12
N PRO A 222 -8.88 8.74 -6.53
CA PRO A 222 -9.33 8.32 -7.85
C PRO A 222 -8.66 9.21 -8.92
N MET A 223 -8.22 8.59 -10.02
CA MET A 223 -7.66 9.30 -11.19
C MET A 223 -8.71 9.48 -12.28
N LYS A 224 -9.73 8.63 -12.30
CA LYS A 224 -10.83 8.60 -13.27
C LYS A 224 -12.12 8.26 -12.54
N GLU A 225 -13.25 8.58 -13.15
CA GLU A 225 -14.58 8.27 -12.61
C GLU A 225 -14.75 6.77 -12.28
N GLN A 226 -14.16 5.89 -13.09
CA GLN A 226 -14.17 4.45 -12.85
C GLN A 226 -13.43 4.05 -11.57
N ASP A 227 -12.44 4.84 -11.15
CA ASP A 227 -11.63 4.56 -9.94
C ASP A 227 -12.37 4.97 -8.65
N LEU A 228 -13.48 5.73 -8.74
CA LEU A 228 -14.29 6.09 -7.58
C LEU A 228 -14.85 4.88 -6.83
N LYS A 229 -15.00 3.77 -7.54
CA LYS A 229 -15.46 2.49 -6.98
C LYS A 229 -14.32 1.58 -6.49
N ARG A 230 -13.07 2.02 -6.61
CA ARG A 230 -11.90 1.28 -6.15
C ARG A 230 -11.23 2.05 -5.02
N ARG A 231 -11.19 1.49 -3.84
CA ARG A 231 -10.50 2.09 -2.71
C ARG A 231 -9.32 1.24 -2.33
N ASN A 232 -8.20 1.91 -2.09
CA ASN A 232 -7.03 1.31 -1.47
C ASN A 232 -6.60 2.26 -0.36
N ASP A 233 -6.80 1.81 0.85
CA ASP A 233 -6.41 2.56 2.04
C ASP A 233 -5.35 1.76 2.79
N ILE A 234 -4.30 2.43 3.25
CA ILE A 234 -3.18 1.84 3.96
C ILE A 234 -2.97 2.63 5.26
N TRP A 235 -2.95 1.93 6.38
CA TRP A 235 -2.62 2.51 7.68
C TRP A 235 -1.32 1.90 8.18
N LEU A 236 -0.35 2.75 8.51
CA LEU A 236 0.98 2.37 8.97
C LEU A 236 1.13 2.64 10.44
N ILE A 237 1.65 1.68 11.22
CA ILE A 237 1.78 1.75 12.68
C ILE A 237 3.07 2.47 13.05
N LYS A 238 2.95 3.60 13.75
CA LYS A 238 4.10 4.41 14.18
C LYS A 238 5.05 3.65 15.10
N ASP A 239 4.51 3.02 16.13
CA ASP A 239 5.29 2.36 17.19
C ASP A 239 6.01 1.09 16.73
N PHE A 240 5.68 0.58 15.53
CA PHE A 240 6.30 -0.60 14.91
C PHE A 240 7.13 -0.26 13.66
N GLY A 241 7.69 0.96 13.60
CA GLY A 241 8.53 1.37 12.47
C GLY A 241 7.76 1.51 11.16
N TRP A 242 6.49 1.91 11.25
CA TRP A 242 5.60 2.18 10.13
C TRP A 242 5.19 0.95 9.31
N ILE A 243 5.25 -0.26 9.88
CA ILE A 243 4.72 -1.45 9.19
C ILE A 243 3.22 -1.27 8.88
N PRO A 244 2.69 -1.96 7.85
CA PRO A 244 1.25 -1.95 7.58
C PRO A 244 0.45 -2.48 8.77
N GLY A 245 -0.38 -1.64 9.38
CA GLY A 245 -1.27 -2.01 10.50
C GLY A 245 -2.65 -2.42 10.03
N ARG A 246 -3.14 -1.73 9.00
CA ARG A 246 -4.39 -2.06 8.33
C ARG A 246 -4.25 -1.80 6.85
N VAL A 247 -4.76 -2.70 6.05
CA VAL A 247 -4.86 -2.54 4.58
C VAL A 247 -6.29 -2.83 4.17
N ARG A 248 -6.89 -1.91 3.41
CA ARG A 248 -8.22 -2.09 2.85
C ARG A 248 -8.16 -1.98 1.33
N LEU A 249 -8.63 -3.01 0.66
CA LEU A 249 -8.74 -3.06 -0.79
C LEU A 249 -10.22 -3.23 -1.15
N GLU A 250 -10.76 -2.33 -1.94
CA GLU A 250 -12.12 -2.42 -2.46
C GLU A 250 -12.07 -2.47 -3.98
N ASN A 251 -12.75 -3.45 -4.58
CA ASN A 251 -12.85 -3.59 -6.02
C ASN A 251 -14.05 -2.83 -6.60
N GLU A 252 -14.18 -2.80 -7.93
CA GLU A 252 -15.25 -2.10 -8.65
C GLU A 252 -16.67 -2.57 -8.29
N LYS A 253 -16.79 -3.78 -7.75
CA LYS A 253 -18.08 -4.38 -7.33
C LYS A 253 -18.39 -4.10 -5.86
N GLY A 254 -17.58 -3.27 -5.19
CA GLY A 254 -17.72 -2.95 -3.76
C GLY A 254 -17.30 -4.08 -2.81
N ARG A 255 -16.68 -5.16 -3.33
CA ARG A 255 -16.15 -6.23 -2.48
C ARG A 255 -14.87 -5.73 -1.80
N THR A 256 -14.80 -5.88 -0.49
CA THR A 256 -13.67 -5.43 0.34
C THR A 256 -12.88 -6.60 0.90
N ILE A 257 -11.55 -6.47 0.82
CA ILE A 257 -10.62 -7.29 1.61
C ILE A 257 -9.93 -6.35 2.58
N GLU A 258 -9.93 -6.71 3.86
CA GLU A 258 -9.23 -5.96 4.90
C GLU A 258 -8.28 -6.89 5.66
N LEU A 259 -7.09 -6.38 5.94
CA LEU A 259 -6.10 -7.02 6.80
C LEU A 259 -5.90 -6.14 8.03
N PHE A 260 -5.96 -6.74 9.22
CA PHE A 260 -5.67 -6.07 10.48
C PHE A 260 -4.49 -6.75 11.15
N PHE A 261 -3.45 -5.96 11.45
CA PHE A 261 -2.24 -6.45 12.10
C PHE A 261 -2.54 -7.06 13.48
N LYS A 262 -1.84 -8.12 13.79
CA LYS A 262 -1.99 -8.91 15.02
C LYS A 262 -0.72 -9.00 15.83
N GLN A 263 0.34 -9.46 15.20
CA GLN A 263 1.66 -9.63 15.81
C GLN A 263 2.76 -9.68 14.77
N LEU A 264 3.98 -9.46 15.22
CA LEU A 264 5.23 -9.60 14.48
C LEU A 264 6.09 -10.65 15.15
N ASP A 265 6.52 -11.65 14.37
CA ASP A 265 7.60 -12.55 14.74
C ASP A 265 8.85 -12.14 13.97
N PRO A 266 9.90 -11.64 14.66
CA PRO A 266 11.17 -11.34 13.99
C PRO A 266 11.71 -12.60 13.33
N ILE A 267 12.19 -12.48 12.10
CA ILE A 267 12.95 -13.56 11.47
C ILE A 267 14.34 -13.52 12.10
N ALA A 268 14.58 -14.43 13.03
CA ALA A 268 15.94 -14.66 13.51
C ALA A 268 16.79 -15.07 12.31
N ASP A 269 17.87 -14.33 12.06
CA ASP A 269 18.85 -14.48 11.00
C ASP A 269 18.63 -15.65 10.05
N LEU A 270 18.22 -15.35 8.81
CA LEU A 270 18.22 -16.35 7.75
C LEU A 270 19.62 -16.99 7.70
N PRO A 271 19.71 -18.33 7.66
CA PRO A 271 21.02 -18.99 7.55
C PRO A 271 21.74 -18.45 6.31
N LYS A 272 23.01 -18.07 6.52
CA LYS A 272 23.93 -17.51 5.53
C LYS A 272 24.13 -18.44 4.34
#